data_90cad71e4285910472a6c0c3610aae3c
#
_entry.id   90cad71e4285910472a6c0c3610aae3c
#
_cell.length_a   1.000
_cell.length_b   1.000
_cell.length_c   1.000
_cell.angle_alpha   90.00
_cell.angle_beta   90.00
_cell.angle_gamma   90.00
#
_symmetry.space_group_name_H-M   'P 1'
#
loop_
_entity.id
_entity.type
_entity.pdbx_description
1 polymer ?
#
loop_
_entity_poly.entity_id
_entity_poly.type
_entity_poly.pdbx_seq_one_letter_code
_entity_poly.pdbx_strand_id
1 'polypeptide(L)'
;VTRAGGAGEGGDDDRRDEPLLSASELTVELGGTTVVDGVSLSTESGTFVGLIGPNGAGKTTVLRAFNGALSPVRGFVEVAGERIDRLGSKAASRLVATVPQDTSVAFDFTARETVRMGRTPHLSRFGGWDDADAAAVERAMARTDVADLASRAVTDLSGGERQRVLIARALAQETPLLLLDEPTASLDINHQVRTLELVRTLVSEGKTAVAAIHDLNLAAHYCDELFLLSEGRVVAAGPPADVLTEAHLEGAFGANAVVSRHPVTGSVYVTAVPETAGGDAEGRVHVVGGGGTAARHLYLLAAAGYEVSVGALNEGDTDTEAARRLGLDAVTVAPFSPVGPDARDAVSSLVERADCVVVADVEVGGGNVANLRAAAAANRLVLVEERPFAERNYAGEEGARAYERLRSRGTVVGPGGVLSAVTAAVDGAGAGPTPGGSATESG
;
A
#
# COMPACT_ATOMS: atom_id res chain seq x y z
N VAL A 1 -39.52 25.06 55.80
CA VAL A 1 -38.81 23.82 55.93
C VAL A 1 -39.45 22.78 54.97
N THR A 2 -38.92 22.54 53.81
CA THR A 2 -39.02 21.25 53.13
C THR A 2 -38.04 21.23 51.95
N ARG A 3 -37.09 20.34 52.00
CA ARG A 3 -36.11 20.04 50.96
C ARG A 3 -36.80 19.42 49.74
N ALA A 4 -36.55 19.95 48.55
CA ALA A 4 -36.75 19.27 47.31
C ALA A 4 -35.41 18.64 46.85
N GLY A 5 -35.41 17.32 46.64
CA GLY A 5 -34.29 16.55 46.17
C GLY A 5 -34.04 16.81 44.69
N GLY A 6 -32.78 17.05 44.34
CA GLY A 6 -32.31 17.06 43.01
C GLY A 6 -32.19 15.63 42.49
N ALA A 7 -32.84 15.34 41.36
CA ALA A 7 -32.61 14.15 40.57
C ALA A 7 -31.37 14.39 39.72
N GLY A 8 -30.41 13.45 39.80
CA GLY A 8 -29.17 13.52 39.06
C GLY A 8 -29.39 13.28 37.59
N GLU A 9 -28.97 14.22 36.79
CA GLU A 9 -28.59 14.02 35.38
C GLU A 9 -27.18 13.43 35.39
N GLY A 10 -27.09 12.13 35.29
CA GLY A 10 -25.84 11.38 35.20
C GLY A 10 -26.08 10.14 34.35
N GLY A 11 -26.07 10.26 33.06
CA GLY A 11 -26.37 9.09 32.22
C GLY A 11 -25.97 9.19 30.74
N ASP A 12 -25.39 10.30 30.27
CA ASP A 12 -25.13 10.48 28.85
C ASP A 12 -23.64 10.62 28.47
N ASP A 13 -22.74 10.70 29.45
CA ASP A 13 -21.31 10.88 29.22
C ASP A 13 -20.52 9.56 29.22
N ASP A 14 -21.09 8.48 29.74
CA ASP A 14 -20.42 7.17 29.86
C ASP A 14 -20.55 6.29 28.57
N ARG A 15 -21.34 6.74 27.57
CA ARG A 15 -21.54 6.02 26.30
C ARG A 15 -20.57 6.44 25.20
N ARG A 16 -19.70 7.42 25.44
CA ARG A 16 -18.73 7.94 24.45
C ARG A 16 -17.47 7.10 24.33
N ASP A 17 -17.21 6.20 25.28
CA ASP A 17 -16.02 5.35 25.36
C ASP A 17 -16.26 3.90 24.89
N GLU A 18 -17.47 3.53 24.46
CA GLU A 18 -17.73 2.17 23.95
C GLU A 18 -17.42 2.10 22.45
N PRO A 19 -16.60 1.12 22.00
CA PRO A 19 -16.30 0.96 20.59
C PRO A 19 -17.58 0.65 19.79
N LEU A 20 -17.69 1.17 18.56
CA LEU A 20 -18.83 0.86 17.70
C LEU A 20 -18.83 -0.60 17.28
N LEU A 21 -17.67 -1.16 16.97
CA LEU A 21 -17.47 -2.55 16.63
C LEU A 21 -16.43 -3.17 17.57
N SER A 22 -16.76 -4.30 18.17
CA SER A 22 -15.79 -5.12 18.88
C SER A 22 -15.94 -6.59 18.52
N ALA A 23 -14.82 -7.30 18.43
CA ALA A 23 -14.74 -8.74 18.33
C ALA A 23 -13.82 -9.25 19.42
N SER A 24 -14.25 -10.27 20.16
CA SER A 24 -13.51 -10.85 21.27
C SER A 24 -13.28 -12.34 21.05
N GLU A 25 -12.01 -12.76 20.95
CA GLU A 25 -11.58 -14.17 20.80
C GLU A 25 -12.34 -14.90 19.67
N LEU A 26 -12.60 -14.19 18.59
CA LEU A 26 -13.42 -14.68 17.48
C LEU A 26 -12.74 -15.85 16.77
N THR A 27 -13.37 -17.02 16.82
CA THR A 27 -12.93 -18.21 16.10
C THR A 27 -14.04 -18.72 15.20
N VAL A 28 -13.73 -18.88 13.89
CA VAL A 28 -14.68 -19.34 12.87
C VAL A 28 -14.11 -20.54 12.13
N GLU A 29 -14.94 -21.60 12.03
CA GLU A 29 -14.62 -22.80 11.26
C GLU A 29 -15.50 -22.89 10.01
N LEU A 30 -14.90 -23.31 8.90
CA LEU A 30 -15.59 -23.61 7.65
C LEU A 30 -15.25 -25.04 7.21
N GLY A 31 -16.27 -25.90 7.10
CA GLY A 31 -16.06 -27.30 6.69
C GLY A 31 -15.12 -28.08 7.61
N GLY A 32 -15.07 -27.75 8.90
CA GLY A 32 -14.20 -28.41 9.89
C GLY A 32 -12.75 -27.86 9.91
N THR A 33 -12.48 -26.81 9.14
CA THR A 33 -11.17 -26.12 9.16
C THR A 33 -11.32 -24.75 9.84
N THR A 34 -10.44 -24.46 10.80
CA THR A 34 -10.38 -23.13 11.42
C THR A 34 -9.81 -22.15 10.42
N VAL A 35 -10.57 -21.12 10.08
CA VAL A 35 -10.22 -20.05 9.13
C VAL A 35 -9.87 -18.76 9.86
N VAL A 36 -10.52 -18.50 11.00
CA VAL A 36 -10.25 -17.38 11.90
C VAL A 36 -10.02 -17.94 13.28
N ASP A 37 -8.93 -17.57 13.94
CA ASP A 37 -8.50 -18.16 15.19
C ASP A 37 -8.14 -17.10 16.24
N GLY A 38 -9.06 -16.89 17.19
CA GLY A 38 -8.85 -16.02 18.36
C GLY A 38 -8.71 -14.53 18.00
N VAL A 39 -9.35 -14.06 16.93
CA VAL A 39 -9.27 -12.65 16.52
C VAL A 39 -9.98 -11.76 17.53
N SER A 40 -9.24 -10.79 18.07
CA SER A 40 -9.76 -9.71 18.92
C SER A 40 -9.40 -8.38 18.30
N LEU A 41 -10.42 -7.52 18.11
CA LEU A 41 -10.25 -6.16 17.58
C LEU A 41 -11.40 -5.26 18.05
N SER A 42 -11.16 -3.97 18.06
CA SER A 42 -12.18 -2.96 18.33
C SER A 42 -11.93 -1.72 17.50
N THR A 43 -12.98 -0.98 17.15
CA THR A 43 -12.88 0.30 16.46
C THR A 43 -13.93 1.29 16.94
N GLU A 44 -13.53 2.54 17.02
CA GLU A 44 -14.35 3.67 17.41
C GLU A 44 -15.37 4.04 16.32
N SER A 45 -16.39 4.81 16.74
CA SER A 45 -17.33 5.42 15.80
C SER A 45 -16.63 6.45 14.92
N GLY A 46 -16.97 6.50 13.63
CA GLY A 46 -16.40 7.48 12.69
C GLY A 46 -14.98 7.13 12.23
N THR A 47 -14.58 5.86 12.29
CA THR A 47 -13.27 5.37 11.86
C THR A 47 -13.37 4.60 10.56
N PHE A 48 -12.40 4.79 9.66
CA PHE A 48 -12.21 3.95 8.48
C PHE A 48 -11.14 2.90 8.74
N VAL A 49 -11.54 1.66 8.88
CA VAL A 49 -10.66 0.51 9.16
C VAL A 49 -10.37 -0.29 7.90
N GLY A 50 -9.10 -0.60 7.67
CA GLY A 50 -8.65 -1.52 6.63
C GLY A 50 -8.30 -2.90 7.20
N LEU A 51 -8.95 -3.96 6.71
CA LEU A 51 -8.50 -5.33 6.91
C LEU A 51 -7.56 -5.68 5.77
N ILE A 52 -6.29 -5.87 6.08
CA ILE A 52 -5.24 -6.21 5.11
C ILE A 52 -4.65 -7.59 5.41
N GLY A 53 -3.95 -8.17 4.47
CA GLY A 53 -3.31 -9.47 4.60
C GLY A 53 -3.36 -10.29 3.32
N PRO A 54 -2.61 -11.40 3.22
CA PRO A 54 -2.55 -12.25 2.05
C PRO A 54 -3.91 -12.89 1.70
N ASN A 55 -3.98 -13.48 0.50
CA ASN A 55 -5.14 -14.26 0.11
C ASN A 55 -5.29 -15.47 1.04
N GLY A 56 -6.52 -15.74 1.46
CA GLY A 56 -6.78 -16.81 2.43
C GLY A 56 -6.54 -16.46 3.90
N ALA A 57 -6.09 -15.24 4.24
CA ALA A 57 -5.87 -14.82 5.63
C ALA A 57 -7.15 -14.74 6.49
N GLY A 58 -8.33 -14.90 5.88
CA GLY A 58 -9.60 -14.89 6.61
C GLY A 58 -10.38 -13.57 6.57
N LYS A 59 -9.95 -12.55 5.80
CA LYS A 59 -10.59 -11.21 5.75
C LYS A 59 -12.10 -11.28 5.49
N THR A 60 -12.54 -11.92 4.41
CA THR A 60 -13.97 -12.11 4.08
C THR A 60 -14.71 -12.88 5.16
N THR A 61 -14.05 -13.87 5.80
CA THR A 61 -14.66 -14.67 6.88
C THR A 61 -14.89 -13.79 8.12
N VAL A 62 -13.95 -12.91 8.46
CA VAL A 62 -14.11 -11.93 9.54
C VAL A 62 -15.27 -10.97 9.23
N LEU A 63 -15.34 -10.40 8.00
CA LEU A 63 -16.46 -9.54 7.60
C LEU A 63 -17.82 -10.26 7.68
N ARG A 64 -17.88 -11.53 7.30
CA ARG A 64 -19.11 -12.36 7.40
C ARG A 64 -19.49 -12.70 8.83
N ALA A 65 -18.54 -12.77 9.74
CA ALA A 65 -18.83 -12.87 11.17
C ALA A 65 -19.36 -11.55 11.73
N PHE A 66 -18.82 -10.40 11.28
CA PHE A 66 -19.29 -9.08 11.72
C PHE A 66 -20.71 -8.75 11.31
N ASN A 67 -21.19 -9.26 10.17
CA ASN A 67 -22.59 -9.07 9.74
C ASN A 67 -23.53 -10.19 10.20
N GLY A 68 -23.03 -11.18 10.95
CA GLY A 68 -23.83 -12.31 11.44
C GLY A 68 -24.17 -13.37 10.38
N ALA A 69 -23.57 -13.32 9.17
CA ALA A 69 -23.75 -14.36 8.16
C ALA A 69 -23.01 -15.66 8.52
N LEU A 70 -21.98 -15.57 9.35
CA LEU A 70 -21.28 -16.71 9.95
C LEU A 70 -21.32 -16.60 11.46
N SER A 71 -21.74 -17.68 12.12
CA SER A 71 -21.70 -17.77 13.58
C SER A 71 -20.34 -18.29 14.03
N PRO A 72 -19.66 -17.61 14.96
CA PRO A 72 -18.38 -18.09 15.48
C PRO A 72 -18.57 -19.34 16.33
N VAL A 73 -17.57 -20.23 16.35
CA VAL A 73 -17.52 -21.40 17.26
C VAL A 73 -17.03 -20.99 18.66
N ARG A 74 -16.27 -19.88 18.74
CA ARG A 74 -15.82 -19.26 19.99
C ARG A 74 -15.80 -17.73 19.81
N GLY A 75 -15.89 -17.05 20.95
CA GLY A 75 -15.91 -15.59 20.94
C GLY A 75 -17.25 -15.00 20.51
N PHE A 76 -17.26 -13.71 20.23
CA PHE A 76 -18.47 -13.00 19.81
C PHE A 76 -18.11 -11.68 19.11
N VAL A 77 -19.11 -11.09 18.46
CA VAL A 77 -19.04 -9.77 17.83
C VAL A 77 -20.14 -8.88 18.40
N GLU A 78 -19.80 -7.65 18.74
CA GLU A 78 -20.74 -6.61 19.17
C GLU A 78 -20.65 -5.42 18.22
N VAL A 79 -21.79 -4.87 17.87
CA VAL A 79 -21.93 -3.64 17.09
C VAL A 79 -22.90 -2.72 17.82
N ALA A 80 -22.47 -1.52 18.13
CA ALA A 80 -23.23 -0.56 18.95
C ALA A 80 -23.73 -1.16 20.27
N GLY A 81 -22.91 -1.98 20.94
CA GLY A 81 -23.23 -2.66 22.20
C GLY A 81 -24.14 -3.88 22.05
N GLU A 82 -24.57 -4.24 20.85
CA GLU A 82 -25.48 -5.38 20.59
C GLU A 82 -24.71 -6.58 20.03
N ARG A 83 -24.87 -7.74 20.65
CA ARG A 83 -24.27 -9.00 20.19
C ARG A 83 -24.93 -9.50 18.90
N ILE A 84 -24.17 -9.44 17.80
CA ILE A 84 -24.65 -9.81 16.45
C ILE A 84 -25.12 -11.27 16.39
N ASP A 85 -24.41 -12.18 17.05
CA ASP A 85 -24.74 -13.61 17.08
C ASP A 85 -26.08 -13.93 17.79
N ARG A 86 -26.59 -13.00 18.60
CA ARG A 86 -27.86 -13.12 19.32
C ARG A 86 -29.02 -12.44 18.63
N LEU A 87 -28.74 -11.65 17.59
CA LEU A 87 -29.76 -10.93 16.84
C LEU A 87 -30.34 -11.82 15.71
N GLY A 88 -31.62 -11.65 15.43
CA GLY A 88 -32.16 -12.16 14.18
C GLY A 88 -31.67 -11.35 12.99
N SER A 89 -31.59 -11.96 11.80
CA SER A 89 -31.05 -11.37 10.58
C SER A 89 -31.53 -9.94 10.30
N LYS A 90 -32.83 -9.67 10.56
CA LYS A 90 -33.40 -8.34 10.33
C LYS A 90 -32.87 -7.29 11.30
N ALA A 91 -32.62 -7.65 12.57
CA ALA A 91 -32.07 -6.75 13.57
C ALA A 91 -30.59 -6.49 13.30
N ALA A 92 -29.80 -7.53 13.02
CA ALA A 92 -28.41 -7.41 12.61
C ALA A 92 -28.24 -6.51 11.37
N SER A 93 -29.12 -6.67 10.36
CA SER A 93 -29.13 -5.83 9.16
C SER A 93 -29.53 -4.36 9.40
N ARG A 94 -29.97 -3.97 10.58
CA ARG A 94 -30.16 -2.56 10.95
C ARG A 94 -28.93 -1.94 11.59
N LEU A 95 -27.98 -2.76 12.00
CA LEU A 95 -26.72 -2.32 12.56
C LEU A 95 -25.58 -2.36 11.53
N VAL A 96 -25.64 -3.32 10.60
CA VAL A 96 -24.53 -3.59 9.66
C VAL A 96 -25.07 -3.67 8.24
N ALA A 97 -24.54 -2.82 7.35
CA ALA A 97 -24.72 -2.95 5.92
C ALA A 97 -23.46 -3.55 5.28
N THR A 98 -23.63 -4.35 4.23
CA THR A 98 -22.50 -5.01 3.56
C THR A 98 -22.54 -4.76 2.05
N VAL A 99 -21.39 -4.37 1.51
CA VAL A 99 -21.08 -4.36 0.07
C VAL A 99 -20.23 -5.60 -0.20
N PRO A 100 -20.73 -6.61 -0.92
CA PRO A 100 -20.00 -7.84 -1.18
C PRO A 100 -18.98 -7.64 -2.29
N GLN A 101 -17.96 -8.51 -2.33
CA GLN A 101 -16.94 -8.58 -3.39
C GLN A 101 -17.57 -8.91 -4.76
N ASP A 102 -18.45 -9.91 -4.80
CA ASP A 102 -19.14 -10.28 -6.02
C ASP A 102 -20.26 -9.27 -6.32
N THR A 103 -20.09 -8.53 -7.39
CA THR A 103 -21.05 -7.55 -7.90
C THR A 103 -22.01 -8.15 -8.92
N SER A 104 -21.96 -9.47 -9.16
CA SER A 104 -22.88 -10.13 -10.08
C SER A 104 -24.31 -10.09 -9.53
N VAL A 105 -25.20 -9.53 -10.31
CA VAL A 105 -26.65 -9.52 -10.01
C VAL A 105 -27.29 -10.52 -10.96
N ALA A 106 -27.90 -11.56 -10.39
CA ALA A 106 -28.46 -12.67 -11.15
C ALA A 106 -29.75 -12.31 -11.94
N PHE A 107 -30.27 -11.08 -11.78
CA PHE A 107 -31.52 -10.63 -12.39
C PHE A 107 -31.39 -9.21 -12.92
N ASP A 108 -32.18 -8.86 -13.94
CA ASP A 108 -32.21 -7.53 -14.60
C ASP A 108 -32.98 -6.48 -13.76
N PHE A 109 -32.51 -6.25 -12.52
CA PHE A 109 -33.03 -5.14 -11.73
C PHE A 109 -32.42 -3.83 -12.18
N THR A 110 -33.23 -2.77 -12.16
CA THR A 110 -32.72 -1.41 -12.33
C THR A 110 -31.86 -0.98 -11.15
N ALA A 111 -31.00 0.04 -11.34
CA ALA A 111 -30.20 0.61 -10.27
C ALA A 111 -31.08 1.04 -9.07
N ARG A 112 -32.22 1.72 -9.33
CA ARG A 112 -33.18 2.11 -8.29
C ARG A 112 -33.77 0.92 -7.54
N GLU A 113 -34.18 -0.13 -8.22
CA GLU A 113 -34.72 -1.35 -7.58
C GLU A 113 -33.66 -2.00 -6.69
N THR A 114 -32.42 -2.05 -7.16
CA THR A 114 -31.28 -2.58 -6.39
C THR A 114 -31.06 -1.76 -5.11
N VAL A 115 -31.08 -0.43 -5.20
CA VAL A 115 -30.92 0.45 -4.03
C VAL A 115 -32.10 0.28 -3.06
N ARG A 116 -33.33 0.14 -3.57
CA ARG A 116 -34.53 -0.13 -2.76
C ARG A 116 -34.42 -1.39 -1.90
N MET A 117 -33.70 -2.43 -2.35
CA MET A 117 -33.46 -3.64 -1.56
C MET A 117 -32.77 -3.34 -0.22
N GLY A 118 -31.99 -2.26 -0.12
CA GLY A 118 -31.39 -1.78 1.12
C GLY A 118 -32.40 -1.45 2.21
N ARG A 119 -33.66 -1.13 1.86
CA ARG A 119 -34.73 -0.84 2.84
C ARG A 119 -35.42 -2.08 3.41
N THR A 120 -35.14 -3.28 2.87
CA THR A 120 -35.75 -4.53 3.32
C THR A 120 -35.76 -4.74 4.86
N PRO A 121 -34.69 -4.41 5.61
CA PRO A 121 -34.69 -4.54 7.06
C PRO A 121 -35.65 -3.60 7.79
N HIS A 122 -36.08 -2.51 7.15
CA HIS A 122 -37.00 -1.52 7.72
C HIS A 122 -38.47 -1.84 7.44
N LEU A 123 -38.77 -2.54 6.35
CA LEU A 123 -40.13 -2.88 5.99
C LEU A 123 -40.78 -3.76 7.07
N SER A 124 -41.98 -3.39 7.48
CA SER A 124 -42.77 -4.22 8.43
C SER A 124 -43.43 -5.41 7.70
N ARG A 125 -43.78 -6.45 8.44
CA ARG A 125 -44.39 -7.65 7.87
C ARG A 125 -45.76 -7.36 7.22
N PHE A 126 -46.43 -6.29 7.63
CA PHE A 126 -47.74 -5.85 7.16
C PHE A 126 -47.77 -4.39 6.72
N GLY A 127 -46.62 -3.66 6.83
CA GLY A 127 -46.48 -2.30 6.39
C GLY A 127 -45.90 -2.27 4.98
N GLY A 128 -46.46 -1.38 4.15
CA GLY A 128 -45.95 -1.13 2.84
C GLY A 128 -44.69 -0.24 2.88
N TRP A 129 -44.22 0.08 1.72
CA TRP A 129 -43.24 1.10 1.44
C TRP A 129 -43.80 2.48 1.78
N ASP A 130 -43.04 3.32 2.51
CA ASP A 130 -43.46 4.65 2.91
C ASP A 130 -42.58 5.75 2.30
N ASP A 131 -42.92 7.03 2.58
CA ASP A 131 -42.18 8.18 2.06
C ASP A 131 -40.78 8.29 2.67
N ALA A 132 -40.56 7.81 3.88
CA ALA A 132 -39.25 7.79 4.51
C ALA A 132 -38.31 6.79 3.81
N ASP A 133 -38.82 5.63 3.40
CA ASP A 133 -38.09 4.65 2.61
C ASP A 133 -37.72 5.23 1.22
N ALA A 134 -38.68 5.90 0.58
CA ALA A 134 -38.43 6.57 -0.70
C ALA A 134 -37.34 7.64 -0.57
N ALA A 135 -37.44 8.49 0.45
CA ALA A 135 -36.45 9.53 0.71
C ALA A 135 -35.06 8.97 1.02
N ALA A 136 -34.97 7.85 1.75
CA ALA A 136 -33.70 7.18 2.04
C ALA A 136 -33.01 6.68 0.76
N VAL A 137 -33.77 6.09 -0.17
CA VAL A 137 -33.26 5.65 -1.48
C VAL A 137 -32.76 6.81 -2.31
N GLU A 138 -33.54 7.90 -2.42
CA GLU A 138 -33.14 9.08 -3.18
C GLU A 138 -31.87 9.73 -2.60
N ARG A 139 -31.79 9.85 -1.27
CA ARG A 139 -30.55 10.34 -0.60
C ARG A 139 -29.36 9.45 -0.89
N ALA A 140 -29.52 8.14 -0.80
CA ALA A 140 -28.43 7.19 -1.08
C ALA A 140 -27.96 7.28 -2.53
N MET A 141 -28.87 7.35 -3.49
CA MET A 141 -28.53 7.48 -4.92
C MET A 141 -27.84 8.81 -5.24
N ALA A 142 -28.30 9.91 -4.65
CA ALA A 142 -27.67 11.23 -4.83
C ALA A 142 -26.25 11.26 -4.24
N ARG A 143 -26.04 10.67 -3.05
CA ARG A 143 -24.72 10.65 -2.39
C ARG A 143 -23.67 9.80 -3.12
N THR A 144 -24.09 8.82 -3.87
CA THR A 144 -23.20 7.93 -4.63
C THR A 144 -23.10 8.30 -6.11
N ASP A 145 -23.73 9.42 -6.52
CA ASP A 145 -23.74 9.91 -7.90
C ASP A 145 -24.23 8.84 -8.90
N VAL A 146 -25.40 8.23 -8.58
CA VAL A 146 -26.06 7.23 -9.42
C VAL A 146 -27.52 7.54 -9.72
N ALA A 147 -27.99 8.76 -9.41
CA ALA A 147 -29.37 9.15 -9.65
C ALA A 147 -29.75 9.08 -11.13
N ASP A 148 -28.84 9.48 -12.03
CA ASP A 148 -29.05 9.45 -13.49
C ASP A 148 -29.08 8.01 -14.05
N LEU A 149 -28.61 7.03 -13.27
CA LEU A 149 -28.59 5.61 -13.63
C LEU A 149 -29.86 4.87 -13.17
N ALA A 150 -30.78 5.55 -12.50
CA ALA A 150 -31.92 4.97 -11.77
C ALA A 150 -32.75 3.94 -12.57
N SER A 151 -32.96 4.21 -13.85
CA SER A 151 -33.76 3.35 -14.76
C SER A 151 -32.94 2.33 -15.54
N ARG A 152 -31.61 2.36 -15.46
CA ARG A 152 -30.74 1.43 -16.19
C ARG A 152 -30.67 0.09 -15.47
N ALA A 153 -30.63 -1.01 -16.20
CA ALA A 153 -30.39 -2.32 -15.63
C ALA A 153 -28.96 -2.38 -15.05
N VAL A 154 -28.79 -2.99 -13.88
CA VAL A 154 -27.48 -3.10 -13.21
C VAL A 154 -26.49 -3.91 -14.06
N THR A 155 -26.98 -4.84 -14.86
CA THR A 155 -26.20 -5.62 -15.83
C THR A 155 -25.54 -4.76 -16.93
N ASP A 156 -26.16 -3.63 -17.28
CA ASP A 156 -25.71 -2.70 -18.32
C ASP A 156 -24.76 -1.62 -17.79
N LEU A 157 -24.48 -1.62 -16.50
CA LEU A 157 -23.59 -0.66 -15.86
C LEU A 157 -22.12 -1.09 -15.95
N SER A 158 -21.23 -0.11 -16.07
CA SER A 158 -19.80 -0.34 -15.90
C SER A 158 -19.50 -0.88 -14.48
N GLY A 159 -18.33 -1.50 -14.30
CA GLY A 159 -17.92 -2.00 -12.98
C GLY A 159 -17.96 -0.93 -11.88
N GLY A 160 -17.46 0.28 -12.17
CA GLY A 160 -17.48 1.40 -11.22
C GLY A 160 -18.89 1.95 -10.95
N GLU A 161 -19.75 2.05 -11.97
CA GLU A 161 -21.15 2.45 -11.79
C GLU A 161 -21.90 1.43 -10.93
N ARG A 162 -21.71 0.14 -11.20
CA ARG A 162 -22.29 -0.95 -10.44
C ARG A 162 -21.84 -0.94 -8.98
N GLN A 163 -20.56 -0.73 -8.74
CA GLN A 163 -20.01 -0.61 -7.38
C GLN A 163 -20.68 0.53 -6.62
N ARG A 164 -20.84 1.72 -7.22
CA ARG A 164 -21.55 2.85 -6.60
C ARG A 164 -23.03 2.54 -6.31
N VAL A 165 -23.72 1.80 -7.18
CA VAL A 165 -25.08 1.34 -6.93
C VAL A 165 -25.15 0.38 -5.73
N LEU A 166 -24.18 -0.51 -5.56
CA LEU A 166 -24.12 -1.41 -4.40
C LEU A 166 -23.81 -0.65 -3.11
N ILE A 167 -22.95 0.37 -3.17
CA ILE A 167 -22.73 1.27 -2.02
C ILE A 167 -24.02 2.05 -1.72
N ALA A 168 -24.73 2.56 -2.74
CA ALA A 168 -26.03 3.22 -2.54
C ALA A 168 -27.05 2.29 -1.84
N ARG A 169 -27.11 1.03 -2.24
CA ARG A 169 -27.94 0.01 -1.59
C ARG A 169 -27.59 -0.15 -0.10
N ALA A 170 -26.30 -0.21 0.22
CA ALA A 170 -25.83 -0.29 1.60
C ALA A 170 -26.16 0.99 2.40
N LEU A 171 -26.01 2.17 1.78
CA LEU A 171 -26.36 3.45 2.42
C LEU A 171 -27.85 3.62 2.66
N ALA A 172 -28.69 3.15 1.74
CA ALA A 172 -30.16 3.16 1.91
C ALA A 172 -30.62 2.35 3.14
N GLN A 173 -29.77 1.46 3.64
CA GLN A 173 -30.02 0.68 4.86
C GLN A 173 -29.88 1.52 6.15
N GLU A 174 -29.22 2.69 6.08
CA GLU A 174 -29.03 3.66 7.20
C GLU A 174 -28.42 3.04 8.47
N THR A 175 -27.44 2.17 8.32
CA THR A 175 -26.74 1.51 9.42
C THR A 175 -25.59 2.36 9.96
N PRO A 176 -25.17 2.20 11.22
CA PRO A 176 -23.96 2.82 11.76
C PRO A 176 -22.68 2.23 11.19
N LEU A 177 -22.65 0.92 10.87
CA LEU A 177 -21.48 0.19 10.35
C LEU A 177 -21.67 -0.20 8.88
N LEU A 178 -20.65 0.10 8.07
CA LEU A 178 -20.54 -0.30 6.67
C LEU A 178 -19.39 -1.29 6.51
N LEU A 179 -19.65 -2.49 6.02
CA LEU A 179 -18.65 -3.48 5.67
C LEU A 179 -18.46 -3.52 4.15
N LEU A 180 -17.22 -3.50 3.68
CA LEU A 180 -16.89 -3.56 2.27
C LEU A 180 -15.90 -4.71 2.03
N ASP A 181 -16.32 -5.69 1.26
CA ASP A 181 -15.48 -6.83 0.90
C ASP A 181 -14.86 -6.55 -0.47
N GLU A 182 -13.58 -6.16 -0.47
CA GLU A 182 -12.79 -5.81 -1.66
C GLU A 182 -13.46 -4.76 -2.59
N PRO A 183 -13.81 -3.59 -2.08
CA PRO A 183 -14.61 -2.61 -2.82
C PRO A 183 -13.91 -2.02 -4.05
N THR A 184 -12.61 -2.26 -4.20
CA THR A 184 -11.77 -1.77 -5.29
C THR A 184 -11.35 -2.86 -6.27
N ALA A 185 -11.73 -4.12 -6.03
CA ALA A 185 -11.37 -5.23 -6.91
C ALA A 185 -11.96 -5.03 -8.32
N SER A 186 -11.16 -5.35 -9.33
CA SER A 186 -11.55 -5.26 -10.75
C SER A 186 -11.94 -3.86 -11.26
N LEU A 187 -11.64 -2.81 -10.50
CA LEU A 187 -11.83 -1.42 -10.90
C LEU A 187 -10.54 -0.83 -11.44
N ASP A 188 -10.64 0.07 -12.42
CA ASP A 188 -9.51 0.90 -12.81
C ASP A 188 -9.16 1.93 -11.72
N ILE A 189 -7.96 2.51 -11.81
CA ILE A 189 -7.41 3.39 -10.78
C ILE A 189 -8.33 4.58 -10.44
N ASN A 190 -9.02 5.16 -11.43
CA ASN A 190 -9.92 6.30 -11.19
C ASN A 190 -11.15 5.87 -10.39
N HIS A 191 -11.71 4.70 -10.69
CA HIS A 191 -12.85 4.16 -9.98
C HIS A 191 -12.47 3.67 -8.58
N GLN A 192 -11.26 3.11 -8.39
CA GLN A 192 -10.74 2.75 -7.06
C GLN A 192 -10.66 3.98 -6.14
N VAL A 193 -10.01 5.05 -6.63
CA VAL A 193 -9.87 6.31 -5.90
C VAL A 193 -11.26 6.88 -5.54
N ARG A 194 -12.15 7.03 -6.51
CA ARG A 194 -13.51 7.57 -6.28
C ARG A 194 -14.31 6.75 -5.26
N THR A 195 -14.15 5.42 -5.28
CA THR A 195 -14.83 4.54 -4.34
C THR A 195 -14.33 4.76 -2.91
N LEU A 196 -13.02 4.84 -2.71
CA LEU A 196 -12.44 5.06 -1.38
C LEU A 196 -12.66 6.49 -0.88
N GLU A 197 -12.62 7.50 -1.75
CA GLU A 197 -13.00 8.88 -1.42
C GLU A 197 -14.47 8.98 -0.97
N LEU A 198 -15.38 8.27 -1.65
CA LEU A 198 -16.77 8.19 -1.23
C LEU A 198 -16.88 7.59 0.18
N VAL A 199 -16.22 6.46 0.45
CA VAL A 199 -16.21 5.84 1.78
C VAL A 199 -15.62 6.80 2.82
N ARG A 200 -14.51 7.49 2.50
CA ARG A 200 -13.90 8.48 3.39
C ARG A 200 -14.85 9.64 3.72
N THR A 201 -15.59 10.13 2.71
CA THR A 201 -16.62 11.16 2.92
C THR A 201 -17.71 10.67 3.86
N LEU A 202 -18.20 9.43 3.69
CA LEU A 202 -19.22 8.84 4.56
C LEU A 202 -18.73 8.71 6.01
N VAL A 203 -17.45 8.34 6.20
CA VAL A 203 -16.83 8.26 7.52
C VAL A 203 -16.73 9.64 8.15
N SER A 204 -16.31 10.66 7.41
CA SER A 204 -16.27 12.06 7.91
C SER A 204 -17.64 12.61 8.31
N GLU A 205 -18.73 12.01 7.82
CA GLU A 205 -20.11 12.33 8.18
C GLU A 205 -20.64 11.45 9.34
N GLY A 206 -19.77 10.69 9.99
CA GLY A 206 -20.06 9.90 11.20
C GLY A 206 -20.43 8.43 10.97
N LYS A 207 -20.26 7.89 9.75
CA LYS A 207 -20.32 6.44 9.52
C LYS A 207 -19.02 5.78 9.97
N THR A 208 -19.08 4.51 10.33
CA THR A 208 -17.89 3.68 10.52
C THR A 208 -17.81 2.70 9.37
N ALA A 209 -16.63 2.51 8.81
CA ALA A 209 -16.41 1.60 7.70
C ALA A 209 -15.29 0.61 8.00
N VAL A 210 -15.51 -0.67 7.66
CA VAL A 210 -14.48 -1.72 7.67
C VAL A 210 -14.38 -2.30 6.27
N ALA A 211 -13.22 -2.17 5.65
CA ALA A 211 -13.01 -2.64 4.29
C ALA A 211 -11.87 -3.68 4.20
N ALA A 212 -12.12 -4.81 3.56
CA ALA A 212 -11.03 -5.68 3.12
C ALA A 212 -10.37 -5.04 1.90
N ILE A 213 -9.08 -4.72 1.99
CA ILE A 213 -8.33 -4.01 0.95
C ILE A 213 -7.07 -4.81 0.63
N HIS A 214 -6.83 -5.05 -0.68
CA HIS A 214 -5.63 -5.77 -1.13
C HIS A 214 -4.46 -4.84 -1.39
N ASP A 215 -4.70 -3.65 -1.90
CA ASP A 215 -3.66 -2.66 -2.17
C ASP A 215 -3.26 -1.96 -0.88
N LEU A 216 -2.05 -2.28 -0.39
CA LEU A 216 -1.49 -1.74 0.85
C LEU A 216 -1.32 -0.22 0.80
N ASN A 217 -1.02 0.34 -0.37
CA ASN A 217 -0.82 1.77 -0.55
C ASN A 217 -2.15 2.53 -0.49
N LEU A 218 -3.21 1.95 -1.09
CA LEU A 218 -4.56 2.49 -0.94
C LEU A 218 -5.04 2.38 0.52
N ALA A 219 -4.81 1.24 1.18
CA ALA A 219 -5.16 1.08 2.60
C ALA A 219 -4.41 2.10 3.48
N ALA A 220 -3.11 2.29 3.26
CA ALA A 220 -2.29 3.26 3.98
C ALA A 220 -2.73 4.72 3.77
N HIS A 221 -3.31 5.02 2.62
CA HIS A 221 -3.71 6.37 2.27
C HIS A 221 -5.11 6.74 2.80
N TYR A 222 -6.04 5.79 2.77
CA TYR A 222 -7.45 6.07 3.06
C TYR A 222 -7.91 5.64 4.45
N CYS A 223 -7.30 4.60 5.06
CA CYS A 223 -7.72 4.09 6.35
C CYS A 223 -7.06 4.83 7.51
N ASP A 224 -7.83 5.03 8.58
CA ASP A 224 -7.33 5.57 9.85
C ASP A 224 -6.57 4.50 10.63
N GLU A 225 -7.07 3.25 10.58
CA GLU A 225 -6.52 2.09 11.25
C GLU A 225 -6.43 0.90 10.30
N LEU A 226 -5.43 0.06 10.51
CA LEU A 226 -5.27 -1.20 9.80
C LEU A 226 -5.23 -2.37 10.77
N PHE A 227 -5.85 -3.48 10.38
CA PHE A 227 -5.67 -4.78 11.00
C PHE A 227 -5.02 -5.71 9.98
N LEU A 228 -3.79 -6.13 10.25
CA LEU A 228 -3.07 -7.09 9.43
C LEU A 228 -3.42 -8.50 9.87
N LEU A 229 -4.08 -9.23 8.97
CA LEU A 229 -4.40 -10.64 9.17
C LEU A 229 -3.38 -11.53 8.46
N SER A 230 -2.91 -12.57 9.17
CA SER A 230 -2.13 -13.66 8.61
C SER A 230 -2.56 -14.97 9.27
N GLU A 231 -2.76 -16.02 8.48
CA GLU A 231 -3.14 -17.36 8.97
C GLU A 231 -4.34 -17.37 9.95
N GLY A 232 -5.34 -16.53 9.67
CA GLY A 232 -6.55 -16.43 10.49
C GLY A 232 -6.41 -15.62 11.78
N ARG A 233 -5.28 -14.97 12.02
CA ARG A 233 -4.99 -14.18 13.22
C ARG A 233 -4.67 -12.72 12.89
N VAL A 234 -4.93 -11.82 13.82
CA VAL A 234 -4.43 -10.44 13.74
C VAL A 234 -2.98 -10.43 14.24
N VAL A 235 -2.05 -10.07 13.35
CA VAL A 235 -0.61 -10.01 13.68
C VAL A 235 -0.13 -8.60 13.98
N ALA A 236 -0.84 -7.57 13.50
CA ALA A 236 -0.61 -6.17 13.84
C ALA A 236 -1.91 -5.37 13.72
N ALA A 237 -2.06 -4.34 14.56
CA ALA A 237 -3.21 -3.45 14.57
C ALA A 237 -2.78 -2.03 14.95
N GLY A 238 -3.43 -1.01 14.38
CA GLY A 238 -3.20 0.41 14.67
C GLY A 238 -3.11 1.29 13.43
N PRO A 239 -2.53 2.49 13.55
CA PRO A 239 -2.30 3.39 12.44
C PRO A 239 -1.45 2.73 11.33
N PRO A 240 -1.64 3.11 10.06
CA PRO A 240 -0.90 2.49 8.93
C PRO A 240 0.62 2.46 9.12
N ALA A 241 1.21 3.47 9.76
CA ALA A 241 2.65 3.55 9.98
C ALA A 241 3.18 2.49 10.96
N ASP A 242 2.37 2.06 11.90
CA ASP A 242 2.73 1.07 12.91
C ASP A 242 2.50 -0.36 12.43
N VAL A 243 1.54 -0.53 11.51
CA VAL A 243 1.17 -1.84 10.95
C VAL A 243 2.00 -2.20 9.74
N LEU A 244 2.21 -1.26 8.82
CA LEU A 244 2.97 -1.49 7.58
C LEU A 244 4.46 -1.29 7.83
N THR A 245 5.08 -2.24 8.50
CA THR A 245 6.53 -2.32 8.71
C THR A 245 7.11 -3.45 7.88
N GLU A 246 8.40 -3.37 7.54
CA GLU A 246 9.09 -4.41 6.76
C GLU A 246 8.97 -5.78 7.44
N ALA A 247 9.15 -5.84 8.76
CA ALA A 247 9.04 -7.08 9.55
C ALA A 247 7.63 -7.69 9.51
N HIS A 248 6.58 -6.87 9.63
CA HIS A 248 5.20 -7.35 9.55
C HIS A 248 4.86 -7.83 8.13
N LEU A 249 5.34 -7.12 7.09
CA LEU A 249 5.10 -7.48 5.70
C LEU A 249 5.83 -8.76 5.32
N GLU A 250 7.09 -8.93 5.74
CA GLU A 250 7.83 -10.18 5.55
C GLU A 250 7.12 -11.35 6.26
N GLY A 251 6.77 -11.17 7.54
CA GLY A 251 6.10 -12.22 8.31
C GLY A 251 4.73 -12.62 7.78
N ALA A 252 3.93 -11.67 7.28
CA ALA A 252 2.57 -11.95 6.82
C ALA A 252 2.49 -12.38 5.36
N PHE A 253 3.30 -11.77 4.47
CA PHE A 253 3.22 -12.01 3.02
C PHE A 253 4.36 -12.88 2.48
N GLY A 254 5.39 -13.15 3.27
CA GLY A 254 6.60 -13.86 2.83
C GLY A 254 7.37 -13.10 1.76
N ALA A 255 7.18 -11.79 1.67
CA ALA A 255 7.76 -10.96 0.62
C ALA A 255 8.60 -9.83 1.23
N ASN A 256 9.79 -9.63 0.69
CA ASN A 256 10.60 -8.47 1.02
C ASN A 256 9.90 -7.20 0.53
N ALA A 257 9.74 -6.24 1.40
CA ALA A 257 9.14 -4.96 1.07
C ALA A 257 9.96 -3.82 1.68
N VAL A 258 10.00 -2.71 0.96
CA VAL A 258 10.58 -1.46 1.44
C VAL A 258 9.43 -0.54 1.82
N VAL A 259 9.48 -0.04 3.04
CA VAL A 259 8.49 0.90 3.58
C VAL A 259 9.05 2.30 3.60
N SER A 260 8.43 3.21 2.89
CA SER A 260 8.83 4.61 2.76
C SER A 260 7.64 5.55 3.01
N ARG A 261 7.83 6.85 2.88
CA ARG A 261 6.73 7.82 2.87
C ARG A 261 6.53 8.35 1.45
N HIS A 262 5.27 8.41 1.04
CA HIS A 262 4.92 8.98 -0.25
C HIS A 262 5.25 10.48 -0.27
N PRO A 263 6.02 11.00 -1.26
CA PRO A 263 6.56 12.35 -1.23
C PRO A 263 5.49 13.45 -1.29
N VAL A 264 4.32 13.15 -1.86
CA VAL A 264 3.23 14.14 -2.01
C VAL A 264 2.22 14.04 -0.87
N THR A 265 1.81 12.82 -0.49
CA THR A 265 0.73 12.62 0.50
C THR A 265 1.24 12.44 1.93
N GLY A 266 2.53 12.10 2.11
CA GLY A 266 3.13 11.78 3.41
C GLY A 266 2.66 10.44 3.99
N SER A 267 1.73 9.73 3.34
CA SER A 267 1.26 8.41 3.75
C SER A 267 2.38 7.37 3.63
N VAL A 268 2.24 6.28 4.36
CA VAL A 268 3.11 5.10 4.21
C VAL A 268 3.00 4.57 2.78
N TYR A 269 4.14 4.24 2.20
CA TYR A 269 4.21 3.68 0.85
C TYR A 269 5.05 2.41 0.86
N VAL A 270 4.46 1.31 0.41
CA VAL A 270 5.04 -0.02 0.37
C VAL A 270 5.47 -0.34 -1.06
N THR A 271 6.73 -0.70 -1.24
CA THR A 271 7.27 -1.19 -2.51
C THR A 271 7.70 -2.64 -2.32
N ALA A 272 7.05 -3.56 -3.01
CA ALA A 272 7.48 -4.96 -3.01
C ALA A 272 8.82 -5.11 -3.74
N VAL A 273 9.75 -5.85 -3.13
CA VAL A 273 11.04 -6.18 -3.71
C VAL A 273 11.01 -7.67 -4.09
N PRO A 274 11.40 -8.04 -5.30
CA PRO A 274 11.42 -9.44 -5.73
C PRO A 274 12.28 -10.33 -4.80
N GLU A 275 11.83 -11.55 -4.51
CA GLU A 275 12.58 -12.54 -3.71
C GLU A 275 13.96 -12.89 -4.31
N THR A 276 14.11 -12.72 -5.63
CA THR A 276 15.41 -12.86 -6.31
C THR A 276 16.45 -11.82 -5.87
N ALA A 277 16.07 -10.89 -4.99
CA ALA A 277 16.93 -9.90 -4.36
C ALA A 277 17.55 -10.37 -3.02
N GLY A 278 17.22 -11.53 -2.50
CA GLY A 278 17.94 -12.21 -1.42
C GLY A 278 19.03 -13.14 -2.00
N GLY A 279 19.72 -12.67 -3.03
CA GLY A 279 20.83 -13.38 -3.63
C GLY A 279 22.09 -13.25 -2.74
N ASP A 280 22.83 -14.33 -2.61
CA ASP A 280 24.22 -14.30 -2.12
C ASP A 280 25.14 -13.60 -3.15
N ALA A 281 24.71 -12.46 -3.69
CA ALA A 281 25.55 -11.71 -4.62
C ALA A 281 26.74 -11.16 -3.84
N GLU A 282 27.91 -11.66 -4.14
CA GLU A 282 29.16 -11.18 -3.59
C GLU A 282 29.68 -10.03 -4.50
N GLY A 283 29.99 -8.89 -3.90
CA GLY A 283 30.62 -7.77 -4.60
C GLY A 283 30.21 -6.41 -4.06
N ARG A 284 31.02 -5.40 -4.37
CA ARG A 284 30.82 -4.01 -3.96
C ARG A 284 30.37 -3.16 -5.12
N VAL A 285 29.28 -2.45 -4.91
CA VAL A 285 28.69 -1.57 -5.92
C VAL A 285 28.61 -0.14 -5.39
N HIS A 286 29.23 0.80 -6.10
CA HIS A 286 29.08 2.19 -5.77
C HIS A 286 28.06 2.86 -6.70
N VAL A 287 27.11 3.62 -6.12
CA VAL A 287 26.07 4.31 -6.88
C VAL A 287 26.34 5.82 -6.88
N VAL A 288 26.40 6.40 -8.07
CA VAL A 288 26.42 7.84 -8.29
C VAL A 288 25.00 8.30 -8.59
N GLY A 289 24.43 9.13 -7.71
CA GLY A 289 23.06 9.59 -7.80
C GLY A 289 22.88 10.99 -7.22
N GLY A 290 21.65 11.32 -6.86
CA GLY A 290 21.20 12.60 -6.29
C GLY A 290 19.82 12.98 -6.85
N GLY A 291 19.04 13.77 -6.06
CA GLY A 291 17.71 14.19 -6.46
C GLY A 291 16.67 13.07 -6.52
N GLY A 292 16.87 11.99 -5.75
CA GLY A 292 15.96 10.83 -5.72
C GLY A 292 16.17 9.80 -6.85
N THR A 293 17.18 9.98 -7.69
CA THR A 293 17.42 9.10 -8.85
C THR A 293 18.13 7.79 -8.49
N ALA A 294 18.85 7.75 -7.34
CA ALA A 294 19.56 6.57 -6.88
C ALA A 294 18.72 5.66 -5.98
N ALA A 295 17.73 6.18 -5.24
CA ALA A 295 17.02 5.44 -4.19
C ALA A 295 16.54 4.06 -4.64
N ARG A 296 15.87 3.97 -5.79
CA ARG A 296 15.40 2.69 -6.35
C ARG A 296 16.55 1.71 -6.58
N HIS A 297 17.69 2.17 -7.06
CA HIS A 297 18.84 1.33 -7.36
C HIS A 297 19.56 0.89 -6.10
N LEU A 298 19.62 1.75 -5.06
CA LEU A 298 20.14 1.39 -3.75
C LEU A 298 19.36 0.23 -3.15
N TYR A 299 18.01 0.32 -3.13
CA TYR A 299 17.17 -0.76 -2.67
C TYR A 299 17.35 -2.05 -3.47
N LEU A 300 17.34 -1.94 -4.81
CA LEU A 300 17.46 -3.10 -5.70
C LEU A 300 18.77 -3.85 -5.51
N LEU A 301 19.89 -3.13 -5.41
CA LEU A 301 21.22 -3.71 -5.28
C LEU A 301 21.48 -4.25 -3.87
N ALA A 302 21.06 -3.53 -2.82
CA ALA A 302 21.17 -4.00 -1.45
C ALA A 302 20.31 -5.28 -1.23
N ALA A 303 19.11 -5.29 -1.77
CA ALA A 303 18.25 -6.48 -1.72
C ALA A 303 18.81 -7.68 -2.49
N ALA A 304 19.60 -7.45 -3.55
CA ALA A 304 20.34 -8.50 -4.27
C ALA A 304 21.55 -9.05 -3.49
N GLY A 305 21.89 -8.47 -2.32
CA GLY A 305 23.00 -8.90 -1.47
C GLY A 305 24.34 -8.19 -1.72
N TYR A 306 24.40 -7.21 -2.64
CA TYR A 306 25.62 -6.42 -2.85
C TYR A 306 25.93 -5.50 -1.67
N GLU A 307 27.22 -5.35 -1.33
CA GLU A 307 27.70 -4.27 -0.47
C GLU A 307 27.62 -2.96 -1.23
N VAL A 308 26.60 -2.16 -0.93
CA VAL A 308 26.31 -0.93 -1.68
C VAL A 308 26.85 0.29 -0.95
N SER A 309 27.48 1.20 -1.72
CA SER A 309 27.87 2.53 -1.26
C SER A 309 27.34 3.60 -2.20
N VAL A 310 27.19 4.83 -1.72
CA VAL A 310 26.63 5.92 -2.52
C VAL A 310 27.26 7.27 -2.18
N GLY A 311 27.33 8.16 -3.13
CA GLY A 311 27.74 9.54 -2.86
C GLY A 311 28.42 10.26 -4.04
N ALA A 312 28.74 11.54 -3.84
CA ALA A 312 28.34 12.40 -2.71
C ALA A 312 26.90 12.91 -2.93
N LEU A 313 26.08 12.81 -1.90
CA LEU A 313 24.68 13.21 -1.88
C LEU A 313 24.49 14.46 -1.02
N ASN A 314 23.43 15.26 -1.29
CA ASN A 314 23.04 16.33 -0.38
C ASN A 314 22.34 15.77 0.86
N GLU A 315 22.64 16.30 2.04
CA GLU A 315 21.87 16.03 3.26
C GLU A 315 20.40 16.42 3.04
N GLY A 316 19.47 15.54 3.46
CA GLY A 316 18.03 15.74 3.25
C GLY A 316 17.50 15.35 1.87
N ASP A 317 18.36 14.84 0.97
CA ASP A 317 17.96 14.25 -0.29
C ASP A 317 17.26 12.88 -0.07
N THR A 318 16.33 12.52 -0.93
CA THR A 318 15.63 11.22 -0.91
C THR A 318 16.61 10.05 -0.98
N ASP A 319 17.69 10.19 -1.75
CA ASP A 319 18.74 9.17 -1.87
C ASP A 319 19.54 9.02 -0.57
N THR A 320 19.77 10.13 0.17
CA THR A 320 20.41 10.11 1.49
C THR A 320 19.54 9.41 2.53
N GLU A 321 18.23 9.66 2.50
CA GLU A 321 17.27 8.95 3.35
C GLU A 321 17.24 7.44 3.06
N ALA A 322 17.24 7.06 1.78
CA ALA A 322 17.28 5.67 1.36
C ALA A 322 18.56 4.97 1.85
N ALA A 323 19.74 5.61 1.66
CA ALA A 323 21.02 5.09 2.13
C ALA A 323 21.06 4.90 3.65
N ARG A 324 20.54 5.89 4.42
CA ARG A 324 20.47 5.81 5.88
C ARG A 324 19.61 4.67 6.35
N ARG A 325 18.42 4.46 5.75
CA ARG A 325 17.49 3.37 6.09
C ARG A 325 18.08 2.00 5.83
N LEU A 326 18.82 1.86 4.73
CA LEU A 326 19.50 0.62 4.36
C LEU A 326 20.82 0.40 5.12
N GLY A 327 21.25 1.36 5.95
CA GLY A 327 22.54 1.30 6.64
C GLY A 327 23.74 1.28 5.71
N LEU A 328 23.62 1.91 4.51
CA LEU A 328 24.67 1.91 3.50
C LEU A 328 25.78 2.93 3.81
N ASP A 329 26.98 2.65 3.28
CA ASP A 329 28.11 3.60 3.33
C ASP A 329 27.83 4.77 2.38
N ALA A 330 27.53 5.95 2.93
CA ALA A 330 27.11 7.12 2.18
C ALA A 330 27.99 8.34 2.46
N VAL A 331 28.50 8.96 1.41
CA VAL A 331 29.19 10.26 1.50
C VAL A 331 28.14 11.36 1.32
N THR A 332 28.00 12.24 2.32
CA THR A 332 27.04 13.36 2.28
C THR A 332 27.73 14.70 2.33
N VAL A 333 27.09 15.71 1.77
CA VAL A 333 27.51 17.12 1.81
C VAL A 333 26.33 17.98 2.26
N ALA A 334 26.61 19.15 2.84
CA ALA A 334 25.58 20.07 3.25
C ALA A 334 24.68 20.48 2.06
N PRO A 335 23.38 20.77 2.27
CA PRO A 335 22.46 21.12 1.19
C PRO A 335 22.97 22.30 0.36
N PHE A 336 22.84 22.18 -0.95
CA PHE A 336 23.26 23.18 -1.94
C PHE A 336 24.78 23.50 -1.92
N SER A 337 25.58 22.71 -1.22
CA SER A 337 27.04 22.86 -1.22
C SER A 337 27.69 22.05 -2.34
N PRO A 338 28.77 22.57 -2.98
CA PRO A 338 29.53 21.78 -3.94
C PRO A 338 30.28 20.65 -3.23
N VAL A 339 30.53 19.56 -3.95
CA VAL A 339 31.36 18.45 -3.45
C VAL A 339 32.78 18.94 -3.18
N GLY A 340 33.10 19.10 -1.90
CA GLY A 340 34.41 19.60 -1.43
C GLY A 340 35.53 18.55 -1.58
N PRO A 341 36.82 18.93 -1.27
CA PRO A 341 37.95 18.01 -1.40
C PRO A 341 37.80 16.73 -0.60
N ASP A 342 37.44 16.82 0.68
CA ASP A 342 37.28 15.67 1.58
C ASP A 342 36.21 14.68 1.08
N ALA A 343 35.07 15.21 0.61
CA ALA A 343 33.99 14.39 0.05
C ALA A 343 34.42 13.74 -1.29
N ARG A 344 35.22 14.43 -2.11
CA ARG A 344 35.79 13.85 -3.35
C ARG A 344 36.72 12.69 -3.05
N ASP A 345 37.61 12.84 -2.07
CA ASP A 345 38.55 11.81 -1.67
C ASP A 345 37.83 10.59 -1.12
N ALA A 346 36.77 10.81 -0.31
CA ALA A 346 35.91 9.76 0.21
C ALA A 346 35.19 9.00 -0.93
N VAL A 347 34.55 9.72 -1.87
CA VAL A 347 33.91 9.10 -3.03
C VAL A 347 34.92 8.35 -3.90
N SER A 348 36.07 8.91 -4.16
CA SER A 348 37.14 8.25 -4.95
C SER A 348 37.56 6.94 -4.30
N SER A 349 37.70 6.91 -2.96
CA SER A 349 38.03 5.71 -2.21
C SER A 349 36.91 4.62 -2.31
N LEU A 350 35.63 5.03 -2.32
CA LEU A 350 34.52 4.10 -2.51
C LEU A 350 34.50 3.54 -3.94
N VAL A 351 34.73 4.40 -4.95
CA VAL A 351 34.81 3.99 -6.36
C VAL A 351 35.94 3.00 -6.61
N GLU A 352 37.13 3.27 -6.03
CA GLU A 352 38.28 2.38 -6.18
C GLU A 352 38.10 0.99 -5.58
N ARG A 353 37.29 0.89 -4.50
CA ARG A 353 36.95 -0.37 -3.84
C ARG A 353 35.78 -1.11 -4.49
N ALA A 354 35.03 -0.44 -5.35
CA ALA A 354 33.86 -1.00 -5.99
C ALA A 354 34.21 -1.94 -7.16
N ASP A 355 33.55 -3.07 -7.23
CA ASP A 355 33.66 -4.01 -8.35
C ASP A 355 32.89 -3.48 -9.57
N CYS A 356 31.83 -2.69 -9.32
CA CYS A 356 31.05 -2.01 -10.35
C CYS A 356 30.58 -0.64 -9.85
N VAL A 357 30.53 0.34 -10.73
CA VAL A 357 29.93 1.65 -10.45
C VAL A 357 28.69 1.84 -11.30
N VAL A 358 27.59 2.21 -10.66
CA VAL A 358 26.31 2.54 -11.31
C VAL A 358 26.16 4.06 -11.31
N VAL A 359 25.93 4.65 -12.47
CA VAL A 359 25.59 6.07 -12.61
C VAL A 359 24.10 6.15 -12.91
N ALA A 360 23.33 6.63 -11.94
CA ALA A 360 21.88 6.82 -12.07
C ALA A 360 21.53 7.94 -13.06
N ASP A 361 20.24 8.13 -13.39
CA ASP A 361 19.76 9.21 -14.28
C ASP A 361 19.83 10.59 -13.59
N VAL A 362 20.96 10.89 -12.94
CA VAL A 362 21.17 12.07 -12.11
C VAL A 362 21.28 13.37 -12.93
N GLU A 363 20.73 14.45 -12.40
CA GLU A 363 20.97 15.81 -12.93
C GLU A 363 22.36 16.28 -12.53
N VAL A 364 23.13 16.73 -13.52
CA VAL A 364 24.54 17.10 -13.33
C VAL A 364 24.73 18.60 -13.46
N GLY A 365 25.12 19.22 -12.35
CA GLY A 365 25.51 20.64 -12.28
C GLY A 365 26.97 20.84 -11.87
N GLY A 366 27.40 22.08 -11.78
CA GLY A 366 28.78 22.40 -11.33
C GLY A 366 29.09 21.90 -9.92
N GLY A 367 28.06 21.69 -9.06
CA GLY A 367 28.24 21.21 -7.70
C GLY A 367 28.58 19.72 -7.59
N ASN A 368 28.04 18.87 -8.47
CA ASN A 368 28.14 17.40 -8.40
C ASN A 368 28.88 16.76 -9.61
N VAL A 369 29.33 17.50 -10.60
CA VAL A 369 30.11 16.97 -11.73
C VAL A 369 31.36 16.21 -11.27
N ALA A 370 31.85 16.50 -10.06
CA ALA A 370 32.94 15.79 -9.42
C ALA A 370 32.67 14.29 -9.25
N ASN A 371 31.42 13.91 -8.99
CA ASN A 371 31.01 12.49 -8.87
C ASN A 371 31.18 11.73 -10.20
N LEU A 372 30.84 12.35 -11.34
CA LEU A 372 31.11 11.74 -12.65
C LEU A 372 32.62 11.60 -12.95
N ARG A 373 33.44 12.55 -12.46
CA ARG A 373 34.87 12.43 -12.60
C ARG A 373 35.44 11.30 -11.77
N ALA A 374 34.98 11.14 -10.53
CA ALA A 374 35.36 10.01 -9.67
C ALA A 374 34.95 8.66 -10.30
N ALA A 375 33.72 8.56 -10.84
CA ALA A 375 33.26 7.36 -11.53
C ALA A 375 34.14 6.95 -12.73
N ALA A 376 34.90 7.89 -13.33
CA ALA A 376 35.79 7.56 -14.42
C ALA A 376 36.99 6.67 -14.02
N ALA A 377 37.27 6.52 -12.73
CA ALA A 377 38.29 5.61 -12.21
C ALA A 377 37.79 4.16 -12.13
N ALA A 378 36.49 3.93 -12.23
CA ALA A 378 35.89 2.60 -12.15
C ALA A 378 36.35 1.68 -13.29
N ASN A 379 36.57 0.40 -12.94
CA ASN A 379 36.88 -0.64 -13.91
C ASN A 379 35.67 -1.06 -14.73
N ARG A 380 34.48 -1.07 -14.10
CA ARG A 380 33.21 -1.47 -14.67
C ARG A 380 32.13 -0.42 -14.37
N LEU A 381 31.39 -0.07 -15.40
CA LEU A 381 30.43 1.02 -15.37
C LEU A 381 29.09 0.54 -15.93
N VAL A 382 28.03 0.83 -15.21
CA VAL A 382 26.65 0.72 -15.68
C VAL A 382 26.04 2.12 -15.63
N LEU A 383 25.52 2.62 -16.76
CA LEU A 383 24.88 3.92 -16.85
C LEU A 383 23.38 3.71 -17.05
N VAL A 384 22.60 4.37 -16.23
CA VAL A 384 21.14 4.35 -16.34
C VAL A 384 20.70 5.56 -17.15
N GLU A 385 20.00 5.34 -18.25
CA GLU A 385 19.44 6.41 -19.09
C GLU A 385 17.91 6.23 -19.15
N GLU A 386 17.18 7.14 -18.49
CA GLU A 386 15.73 7.35 -18.62
C GLU A 386 15.45 8.52 -19.55
N ARG A 387 16.31 9.56 -19.46
CA ARG A 387 16.25 10.80 -20.22
C ARG A 387 17.57 11.02 -20.95
N PRO A 388 17.57 11.67 -22.13
CA PRO A 388 18.80 12.11 -22.78
C PRO A 388 19.67 12.93 -21.85
N PHE A 389 21.00 12.69 -21.83
CA PHE A 389 21.88 13.41 -20.92
C PHE A 389 21.84 14.93 -21.13
N ALA A 390 21.59 15.40 -22.36
CA ALA A 390 21.45 16.82 -22.66
C ALA A 390 20.34 17.53 -21.87
N GLU A 391 19.28 16.82 -21.50
CA GLU A 391 18.16 17.36 -20.73
C GLU A 391 18.43 17.48 -19.23
N ARG A 392 19.45 16.79 -18.71
CA ARG A 392 19.85 16.75 -17.30
C ARG A 392 21.26 17.27 -17.03
N ASN A 393 21.89 17.88 -18.05
CA ASN A 393 23.24 18.45 -17.96
C ASN A 393 23.17 19.97 -17.78
N TYR A 394 23.38 20.43 -16.57
CA TYR A 394 23.49 21.84 -16.20
C TYR A 394 24.97 22.28 -15.98
N ALA A 395 25.94 21.37 -16.17
CA ALA A 395 27.36 21.64 -16.08
C ALA A 395 28.00 22.02 -17.44
N GLY A 396 27.18 22.17 -18.48
CA GLY A 396 27.64 22.58 -19.81
C GLY A 396 28.57 21.57 -20.48
N GLU A 397 29.57 22.06 -21.21
CA GLU A 397 30.54 21.20 -21.93
C GLU A 397 31.37 20.30 -21.01
N GLU A 398 31.62 20.73 -19.79
CA GLU A 398 32.36 19.95 -18.82
C GLU A 398 31.61 18.67 -18.42
N GLY A 399 30.33 18.80 -18.09
CA GLY A 399 29.45 17.67 -17.81
C GLY A 399 29.28 16.74 -19.00
N ALA A 400 29.11 17.31 -20.21
CA ALA A 400 29.00 16.55 -21.44
C ALA A 400 30.26 15.69 -21.70
N ARG A 401 31.44 16.28 -21.58
CA ARG A 401 32.71 15.56 -21.75
C ARG A 401 32.95 14.50 -20.67
N ALA A 402 32.57 14.78 -19.43
CA ALA A 402 32.67 13.80 -18.33
C ALA A 402 31.76 12.59 -18.58
N TYR A 403 30.49 12.83 -18.91
CA TYR A 403 29.54 11.78 -19.17
C TYR A 403 29.87 10.93 -20.40
N GLU A 404 30.26 11.54 -21.52
CA GLU A 404 30.64 10.82 -22.74
C GLU A 404 31.81 9.86 -22.54
N ARG A 405 32.77 10.23 -21.68
CA ARG A 405 33.89 9.35 -21.30
C ARG A 405 33.39 8.10 -20.53
N LEU A 406 32.37 8.25 -19.67
CA LEU A 406 31.76 7.11 -18.97
C LEU A 406 30.96 6.27 -19.93
N ARG A 407 30.14 6.89 -20.77
CA ARG A 407 29.27 6.26 -21.74
C ARG A 407 30.01 5.39 -22.76
N SER A 408 31.19 5.87 -23.22
CA SER A 408 32.04 5.13 -24.17
C SER A 408 32.67 3.85 -23.59
N ARG A 409 32.67 3.69 -22.25
CA ARG A 409 33.30 2.58 -21.54
C ARG A 409 32.30 1.71 -20.78
N GLY A 410 31.11 2.23 -20.48
CA GLY A 410 30.11 1.58 -19.64
C GLY A 410 29.01 0.91 -20.45
N THR A 411 28.27 0.05 -19.77
CA THR A 411 27.04 -0.55 -20.30
C THR A 411 25.88 0.40 -20.03
N VAL A 412 25.19 0.84 -21.07
CA VAL A 412 24.02 1.72 -20.95
C VAL A 412 22.75 0.85 -20.87
N VAL A 413 21.92 1.11 -19.87
CA VAL A 413 20.67 0.37 -19.65
C VAL A 413 19.54 1.31 -19.23
N GLY A 414 18.30 0.89 -19.46
CA GLY A 414 17.15 1.51 -18.82
C GLY A 414 17.01 1.05 -17.34
N PRO A 415 16.14 1.70 -16.55
CA PRO A 415 15.99 1.43 -15.11
C PRO A 415 15.72 -0.02 -14.72
N GLY A 416 15.02 -0.76 -15.59
CA GLY A 416 14.71 -2.19 -15.37
C GLY A 416 15.88 -3.14 -15.62
N GLY A 417 16.95 -2.69 -16.30
CA GLY A 417 18.11 -3.50 -16.66
C GLY A 417 19.29 -3.43 -15.69
N VAL A 418 19.21 -2.61 -14.65
CA VAL A 418 20.36 -2.30 -13.77
C VAL A 418 20.89 -3.56 -13.07
N LEU A 419 20.04 -4.34 -12.43
CA LEU A 419 20.47 -5.54 -11.68
C LEU A 419 21.17 -6.53 -12.62
N SER A 420 20.57 -6.85 -13.74
CA SER A 420 21.15 -7.79 -14.72
C SER A 420 22.52 -7.30 -15.24
N ALA A 421 22.64 -5.99 -15.49
CA ALA A 421 23.89 -5.41 -15.97
C ALA A 421 24.98 -5.40 -14.90
N VAL A 422 24.63 -5.13 -13.64
CA VAL A 422 25.57 -5.17 -12.51
C VAL A 422 26.02 -6.61 -12.26
N THR A 423 25.10 -7.58 -12.22
CA THR A 423 25.42 -9.00 -12.06
C THR A 423 26.38 -9.47 -13.16
N ALA A 424 26.07 -9.16 -14.42
CA ALA A 424 26.96 -9.51 -15.53
C ALA A 424 28.34 -8.81 -15.44
N ALA A 425 28.37 -7.57 -14.93
CA ALA A 425 29.60 -6.85 -14.73
C ALA A 425 30.43 -7.43 -13.58
N VAL A 426 29.84 -7.84 -12.47
CA VAL A 426 30.53 -8.40 -11.30
C VAL A 426 30.95 -9.84 -11.57
N ASP A 427 30.08 -10.71 -12.09
CA ASP A 427 30.36 -12.13 -12.36
C ASP A 427 31.41 -12.31 -13.47
N GLY A 428 31.48 -11.43 -14.45
CA GLY A 428 32.50 -11.42 -15.48
C GLY A 428 33.93 -11.24 -14.96
N ALA A 429 34.12 -11.05 -13.63
CA ALA A 429 35.42 -11.03 -12.96
C ALA A 429 36.01 -12.42 -12.70
N GLY A 430 35.16 -13.44 -12.62
CA GLY A 430 35.58 -14.82 -12.34
C GLY A 430 36.12 -15.60 -13.55
N ALA A 431 35.88 -15.13 -14.78
CA ALA A 431 36.40 -15.74 -16.00
C ALA A 431 37.70 -15.08 -16.43
N GLY A 432 38.80 -15.40 -15.74
CA GLY A 432 40.16 -15.11 -16.26
C GLY A 432 40.33 -15.83 -17.61
N PRO A 433 41.19 -15.31 -18.53
CA PRO A 433 41.38 -15.90 -19.83
C PRO A 433 41.88 -17.33 -19.70
N THR A 434 41.14 -18.29 -20.19
CA THR A 434 41.58 -19.69 -20.33
C THR A 434 42.81 -19.70 -21.20
N PRO A 435 43.99 -20.23 -20.73
CA PRO A 435 45.18 -20.29 -21.58
C PRO A 435 44.87 -21.25 -22.73
N GLY A 436 45.14 -20.74 -23.93
CA GLY A 436 44.88 -21.40 -25.20
C GLY A 436 45.43 -22.82 -25.23
N GLY A 437 44.55 -23.76 -25.46
CA GLY A 437 44.93 -25.16 -25.81
C GLY A 437 45.63 -25.13 -27.16
N SER A 438 46.90 -25.51 -27.12
CA SER A 438 47.74 -25.73 -28.30
C SER A 438 47.12 -26.84 -29.17
N ALA A 439 46.75 -26.51 -30.39
CA ALA A 439 46.48 -27.46 -31.45
C ALA A 439 47.78 -28.23 -31.75
N THR A 440 47.85 -29.48 -31.39
CA THR A 440 48.79 -30.45 -31.97
C THR A 440 48.15 -31.04 -33.20
N GLU A 441 48.62 -30.61 -34.35
CA GLU A 441 48.53 -31.39 -35.57
C GLU A 441 49.26 -32.72 -35.39
N SER A 442 48.65 -33.80 -35.76
CA SER A 442 49.38 -35.02 -36.13
C SER A 442 48.52 -35.94 -36.99
N GLY A 443 48.96 -36.17 -38.19
CA GLY A 443 48.85 -37.40 -38.92
C GLY A 443 47.57 -37.62 -39.76
#